data_613156b70ef012e79e944f24c9749221
#
_entry.id   613156b70ef012e79e944f24c9749221
#
_cell.length_a   1.000
_cell.length_b   1.000
_cell.length_c   1.000
_cell.angle_alpha   90.00
_cell.angle_beta   90.00
_cell.angle_gamma   90.00
#
_symmetry.space_group_name_H-M   'P 1'
#
loop_
_entity.id
_entity.type
_entity.pdbx_description
1 polymer ?
#
loop_
_entity_poly.entity_id
_entity_poly.type
_entity_poly.pdbx_seq_one_letter_code
_entity_poly.pdbx_strand_id
1 'polypeptide(L)'
;WTFDTLYDIDSSAAIDTEGTIYFGSGDSNLYAFTSNGKLKWSYETGASVHSSPTIAADGSIYVGSRDKKLYAFNSDGSLKWVFDTGDAIESSPTIDADGTIYVGSNDGKLYAIGEASVNDLR
;
A
#
# COMPACT_ATOMS: atom_id res chain seq x y z
N TRP A 1 6.14 -12.37 18.58
CA TRP A 1 7.36 -12.21 17.76
C TRP A 1 7.56 -10.75 17.40
N THR A 2 8.80 -10.40 17.04
CA THR A 2 9.14 -9.06 16.57
C THR A 2 9.94 -9.18 15.28
N PHE A 3 9.92 -8.11 14.49
CA PHE A 3 10.74 -7.98 13.30
C PHE A 3 11.31 -6.56 13.29
N ASP A 4 12.62 -6.45 13.11
CA ASP A 4 13.30 -5.16 13.11
C ASP A 4 13.46 -4.66 11.69
N THR A 5 12.93 -3.46 11.42
CA THR A 5 13.22 -2.72 10.19
C THR A 5 14.38 -1.77 10.45
N LEU A 6 14.93 -1.18 9.37
CA LEU A 6 16.04 -0.24 9.52
C LEU A 6 15.61 1.12 10.06
N TYR A 7 14.33 1.46 9.91
CA TYR A 7 13.77 2.75 10.30
C TYR A 7 12.42 2.55 10.96
N ASP A 8 11.85 3.66 11.40
CA ASP A 8 10.57 3.67 12.11
C ASP A 8 9.44 3.06 11.28
N ILE A 9 8.52 2.43 11.97
CA ILE A 9 7.25 1.98 11.39
C ILE A 9 6.18 2.96 11.85
N ASP A 10 5.75 3.83 10.94
CA ASP A 10 4.70 4.82 11.22
C ASP A 10 3.34 4.38 10.68
N SER A 11 3.31 3.35 9.84
CA SER A 11 2.07 2.84 9.32
C SER A 11 1.38 1.92 10.33
N SER A 12 0.06 1.83 10.22
CA SER A 12 -0.71 0.80 10.91
C SER A 12 -0.67 -0.48 10.08
N ALA A 13 -0.69 -1.62 10.74
CA ALA A 13 -0.74 -2.91 10.05
C ALA A 13 -2.15 -3.19 9.57
N ALA A 14 -2.26 -3.93 8.46
CA ALA A 14 -3.51 -4.47 7.94
C ALA A 14 -3.41 -5.99 7.85
N ILE A 15 -4.52 -6.69 8.03
CA ILE A 15 -4.55 -8.16 8.05
C ILE A 15 -5.61 -8.61 7.03
N ASP A 16 -5.22 -9.53 6.13
CA ASP A 16 -6.18 -10.07 5.17
C ASP A 16 -6.92 -11.30 5.74
N THR A 17 -7.80 -11.87 4.92
CA THR A 17 -8.65 -13.00 5.36
C THR A 17 -7.86 -14.27 5.65
N GLU A 18 -6.64 -14.37 5.14
CA GLU A 18 -5.75 -15.51 5.38
C GLU A 18 -4.80 -15.29 6.55
N GLY A 19 -4.90 -14.14 7.22
CA GLY A 19 -4.05 -13.81 8.35
C GLY A 19 -2.71 -13.20 7.97
N THR A 20 -2.49 -12.87 6.70
CA THR A 20 -1.28 -12.17 6.27
C THR A 20 -1.29 -10.73 6.77
N ILE A 21 -0.18 -10.29 7.34
CA ILE A 21 -0.02 -8.98 7.97
C ILE A 21 0.82 -8.11 7.06
N TYR A 22 0.30 -6.93 6.73
CA TYR A 22 0.98 -5.97 5.85
C TYR A 22 1.26 -4.68 6.60
N PHE A 23 2.47 -4.12 6.43
CA PHE A 23 2.79 -2.81 6.99
C PHE A 23 3.90 -2.14 6.19
N GLY A 24 3.91 -0.80 6.22
CA GLY A 24 4.95 0.00 5.59
C GLY A 24 5.99 0.44 6.60
N SER A 25 7.19 0.73 6.13
CA SER A 25 8.29 1.16 6.97
C SER A 25 9.02 2.37 6.39
N GLY A 26 9.68 3.12 7.24
CA GLY A 26 10.57 4.20 6.85
C GLY A 26 11.78 3.72 6.05
N ASP A 27 12.07 2.43 6.03
CA ASP A 27 13.13 1.86 5.21
C ASP A 27 12.73 1.68 3.74
N SER A 28 11.59 2.24 3.34
CA SER A 28 11.05 2.26 1.98
C SER A 28 10.33 0.98 1.55
N ASN A 29 10.18 0.01 2.43
CA ASN A 29 9.56 -1.27 2.09
C ASN A 29 8.12 -1.37 2.57
N LEU A 30 7.31 -2.08 1.77
CA LEU A 30 6.09 -2.70 2.21
C LEU A 30 6.41 -4.15 2.54
N TYR A 31 6.01 -4.61 3.71
CA TYR A 31 6.26 -5.98 4.19
C TYR A 31 4.98 -6.77 4.29
N ALA A 32 5.05 -8.06 3.98
CA ALA A 32 3.97 -9.01 4.17
C ALA A 32 4.49 -10.20 4.97
N PHE A 33 3.86 -10.48 6.13
CA PHE A 33 4.27 -11.52 7.05
C PHE A 33 3.13 -12.52 7.29
N THR A 34 3.50 -13.76 7.56
CA THR A 34 2.54 -14.73 8.08
C THR A 34 2.19 -14.38 9.53
N SER A 35 1.08 -14.92 10.03
CA SER A 35 0.66 -14.65 11.41
C SER A 35 1.65 -15.16 12.46
N ASN A 36 2.52 -16.10 12.10
CA ASN A 36 3.55 -16.62 13.02
C ASN A 36 4.92 -15.97 12.84
N GLY A 37 4.99 -14.86 12.10
CA GLY A 37 6.19 -14.04 12.04
C GLY A 37 7.18 -14.38 10.94
N LYS A 38 6.77 -15.12 9.92
CA LYS A 38 7.63 -15.40 8.76
C LYS A 38 7.38 -14.40 7.65
N LEU A 39 8.43 -13.87 7.05
CA LEU A 39 8.33 -12.98 5.90
C LEU A 39 7.79 -13.76 4.70
N LYS A 40 6.69 -13.28 4.11
CA LYS A 40 6.15 -13.83 2.87
C LYS A 40 6.78 -13.14 1.66
N TRP A 41 6.75 -11.81 1.67
CA TRP A 41 7.38 -10.99 0.64
C TRP A 41 7.54 -9.57 1.14
N SER A 42 8.40 -8.83 0.46
CA SER A 42 8.54 -7.39 0.66
C SER A 42 8.75 -6.73 -0.69
N TYR A 43 8.45 -5.43 -0.75
CA TYR A 43 8.63 -4.64 -1.96
C TYR A 43 9.25 -3.30 -1.59
N GLU A 44 10.36 -2.96 -2.23
CA GLU A 44 11.03 -1.69 -1.99
C GLU A 44 10.46 -0.62 -2.91
N THR A 45 9.89 0.44 -2.33
CA THR A 45 9.47 1.63 -3.05
C THR A 45 10.63 2.61 -3.16
N GLY A 46 10.41 3.78 -3.76
CA GLY A 46 11.48 4.77 -3.93
C GLY A 46 11.74 5.63 -2.70
N ALA A 47 10.91 5.57 -1.65
CA ALA A 47 11.06 6.36 -0.44
C ALA A 47 10.24 5.75 0.70
N SER A 48 10.28 6.37 1.88
CA SER A 48 9.60 5.87 3.08
C SER A 48 8.12 5.58 2.85
N VAL A 49 7.63 4.51 3.45
CA VAL A 49 6.22 4.10 3.39
C VAL A 49 5.58 4.41 4.75
N HIS A 50 4.99 5.59 4.87
CA HIS A 50 4.26 6.04 6.05
C HIS A 50 2.77 5.72 5.95
N SER A 51 2.29 5.50 4.75
CA SER A 51 0.90 5.14 4.47
C SER A 51 0.60 3.76 5.05
N SER A 52 -0.58 3.62 5.66
CA SER A 52 -1.05 2.31 6.12
C SER A 52 -1.69 1.57 4.95
N PRO A 53 -1.34 0.30 4.72
CA PRO A 53 -1.92 -0.44 3.60
C PRO A 53 -3.42 -0.65 3.80
N THR A 54 -4.16 -0.70 2.70
CA THR A 54 -5.58 -1.00 2.68
C THR A 54 -5.81 -2.22 1.78
N ILE A 55 -6.63 -3.14 2.26
CA ILE A 55 -6.88 -4.41 1.58
C ILE A 55 -8.28 -4.39 0.99
N ALA A 56 -8.39 -4.66 -0.32
CA ALA A 56 -9.66 -4.74 -1.01
C ALA A 56 -10.31 -6.11 -0.81
N ALA A 57 -11.60 -6.21 -1.17
CA ALA A 57 -12.36 -7.45 -1.04
C ALA A 57 -11.76 -8.59 -1.88
N ASP A 58 -11.10 -8.28 -3.00
CA ASP A 58 -10.45 -9.29 -3.84
C ASP A 58 -9.04 -9.67 -3.38
N GLY A 59 -8.58 -9.11 -2.24
CA GLY A 59 -7.25 -9.38 -1.70
C GLY A 59 -6.16 -8.44 -2.19
N SER A 60 -6.46 -7.51 -3.08
CA SER A 60 -5.50 -6.52 -3.54
C SER A 60 -5.09 -5.60 -2.40
N ILE A 61 -3.82 -5.18 -2.39
CA ILE A 61 -3.27 -4.31 -1.36
C ILE A 61 -2.88 -2.97 -1.98
N TYR A 62 -3.30 -1.87 -1.36
CA TYR A 62 -2.98 -0.52 -1.83
C TYR A 62 -2.23 0.24 -0.75
N VAL A 63 -1.14 0.91 -1.12
CA VAL A 63 -0.33 1.69 -0.18
C VAL A 63 0.36 2.85 -0.91
N GLY A 64 0.45 3.99 -0.24
CA GLY A 64 1.19 5.13 -0.76
C GLY A 64 2.62 5.17 -0.24
N SER A 65 3.47 5.89 -0.96
CA SER A 65 4.85 6.08 -0.58
C SER A 65 5.23 7.55 -0.72
N ARG A 66 6.27 7.98 0.00
CA ARG A 66 6.80 9.32 -0.14
C ARG A 66 7.50 9.54 -1.49
N ASP A 67 7.65 8.49 -2.30
CA ASP A 67 8.13 8.60 -3.67
C ASP A 67 7.07 9.16 -4.64
N LYS A 68 5.92 9.62 -4.11
CA LYS A 68 4.80 10.25 -4.85
C LYS A 68 3.86 9.25 -5.51
N LYS A 69 4.02 7.96 -5.26
CA LYS A 69 3.29 6.90 -5.98
C LYS A 69 2.33 6.16 -5.05
N LEU A 70 1.16 5.82 -5.61
CA LEU A 70 0.25 4.84 -5.02
C LEU A 70 0.52 3.50 -5.68
N TYR A 71 0.78 2.49 -4.88
CA TYR A 71 1.10 1.13 -5.35
C TYR A 71 -0.08 0.21 -5.11
N ALA A 72 -0.35 -0.65 -6.09
CA ALA A 72 -1.35 -1.71 -5.97
C ALA A 72 -0.68 -3.05 -6.20
N PHE A 73 -0.89 -3.99 -5.28
CA PHE A 73 -0.30 -5.32 -5.32
C PHE A 73 -1.36 -6.40 -5.32
N ASN A 74 -1.04 -7.52 -5.94
CA ASN A 74 -1.75 -8.78 -5.71
C ASN A 74 -1.30 -9.38 -4.38
N SER A 75 -2.08 -10.30 -3.83
CA SER A 75 -1.77 -10.90 -2.53
C SER A 75 -0.47 -11.71 -2.52
N ASP A 76 0.01 -12.14 -3.69
CA ASP A 76 1.28 -12.86 -3.82
C ASP A 76 2.51 -11.93 -3.89
N GLY A 77 2.31 -10.62 -3.82
CA GLY A 77 3.38 -9.64 -3.86
C GLY A 77 3.70 -9.11 -5.25
N SER A 78 3.06 -9.61 -6.30
CA SER A 78 3.26 -9.07 -7.63
C SER A 78 2.56 -7.72 -7.77
N LEU A 79 3.19 -6.81 -8.50
CA LEU A 79 2.68 -5.46 -8.70
C LEU A 79 1.52 -5.48 -9.70
N LYS A 80 0.37 -4.88 -9.33
CA LYS A 80 -0.77 -4.72 -10.23
C LYS A 80 -0.59 -3.47 -11.10
N TRP A 81 -0.38 -2.33 -10.43
CA TRP A 81 -0.14 -1.05 -11.09
C TRP A 81 0.42 -0.04 -10.11
N VAL A 82 0.92 1.06 -10.66
CA VAL A 82 1.44 2.21 -9.92
C VAL A 82 0.81 3.47 -10.49
N PHE A 83 0.41 4.38 -9.62
CA PHE A 83 -0.18 5.65 -10.03
C PHE A 83 0.64 6.80 -9.45
N ASP A 84 1.06 7.74 -10.30
CA ASP A 84 1.88 8.89 -9.87
C ASP A 84 1.00 10.04 -9.42
N THR A 85 1.32 10.62 -8.25
CA THR A 85 0.75 11.90 -7.81
C THR A 85 1.82 12.98 -7.91
N GLY A 86 1.50 14.22 -7.49
CA GLY A 86 2.43 15.33 -7.62
C GLY A 86 3.41 15.48 -6.47
N ASP A 87 3.20 14.79 -5.35
CA ASP A 87 4.07 14.87 -4.17
C ASP A 87 3.89 13.62 -3.31
N ALA A 88 4.61 13.56 -2.20
CA ALA A 88 4.61 12.41 -1.30
C ALA A 88 3.21 12.02 -0.85
N ILE A 89 2.95 10.73 -0.72
CA ILE A 89 1.71 10.20 -0.17
C ILE A 89 2.03 9.69 1.23
N GLU A 90 1.45 10.36 2.23
CA GLU A 90 1.58 9.98 3.63
C GLU A 90 0.26 9.48 4.19
N SER A 91 -0.85 9.77 3.51
CA SER A 91 -2.16 9.30 3.93
C SER A 91 -2.37 7.84 3.55
N SER A 92 -3.30 7.21 4.24
CA SER A 92 -3.68 5.83 3.95
C SER A 92 -4.83 5.80 2.96
N PRO A 93 -4.78 4.91 1.95
CA PRO A 93 -5.89 4.79 1.00
C PRO A 93 -7.14 4.28 1.69
N THR A 94 -8.30 4.65 1.14
CA THR A 94 -9.57 4.06 1.54
C THR A 94 -10.30 3.61 0.28
N ILE A 95 -11.15 2.58 0.41
CA ILE A 95 -11.85 1.98 -0.73
C ILE A 95 -13.34 2.01 -0.42
N ASP A 96 -14.16 2.52 -1.36
CA ASP A 96 -15.59 2.51 -1.15
C ASP A 96 -16.23 1.21 -1.70
N ALA A 97 -17.57 1.15 -1.62
CA ALA A 97 -18.29 -0.08 -1.95
C ALA A 97 -18.18 -0.47 -3.42
N ASP A 98 -17.92 0.48 -4.33
CA ASP A 98 -17.78 0.20 -5.76
C ASP A 98 -16.33 -0.05 -6.19
N GLY A 99 -15.40 -0.08 -5.24
CA GLY A 99 -14.00 -0.34 -5.51
C GLY A 99 -13.17 0.88 -5.85
N THR A 100 -13.72 2.09 -5.79
CA THR A 100 -12.95 3.31 -5.99
C THR A 100 -11.99 3.52 -4.82
N ILE A 101 -10.74 3.83 -5.14
CA ILE A 101 -9.69 4.05 -4.15
C ILE A 101 -9.48 5.55 -4.00
N TYR A 102 -9.48 6.03 -2.76
CA TYR A 102 -9.24 7.44 -2.45
C TYR A 102 -7.95 7.57 -1.67
N VAL A 103 -7.11 8.52 -2.06
CA VAL A 103 -5.86 8.78 -1.36
C VAL A 103 -5.50 10.26 -1.48
N GLY A 104 -5.02 10.84 -0.39
CA GLY A 104 -4.53 12.22 -0.37
C GLY A 104 -3.03 12.27 -0.63
N SER A 105 -2.60 13.32 -1.30
CA SER A 105 -1.18 13.56 -1.58
C SER A 105 -0.78 14.91 -0.99
N ASN A 106 0.50 15.06 -0.69
CA ASN A 106 1.06 16.33 -0.21
C ASN A 106 1.02 17.43 -1.29
N ASP A 107 0.62 17.09 -2.52
CA ASP A 107 0.36 18.11 -3.56
C ASP A 107 -0.94 18.87 -3.31
N GLY A 108 -1.67 18.55 -2.25
CA GLY A 108 -2.93 19.21 -1.89
C GLY A 108 -4.15 18.61 -2.57
N LYS A 109 -4.01 17.48 -3.24
CA LYS A 109 -5.12 16.85 -3.97
C LYS A 109 -5.56 15.56 -3.31
N LEU A 110 -6.87 15.32 -3.37
CA LEU A 110 -7.45 14.02 -3.09
C LEU A 110 -7.68 13.33 -4.44
N TYR A 111 -7.14 12.12 -4.57
CA TYR A 111 -7.26 11.34 -5.80
C TYR A 111 -8.31 10.26 -5.62
N ALA A 112 -9.18 10.12 -6.62
CA ALA A 112 -10.16 9.04 -6.69
C ALA A 112 -9.82 8.18 -7.90
N ILE A 113 -9.47 6.93 -7.68
CA ILE A 113 -8.95 6.03 -8.71
C ILE A 113 -9.86 4.82 -8.78
N GLY A 114 -10.56 4.67 -9.92
CA GLY A 114 -11.36 3.50 -10.17
C GLY A 114 -10.56 2.50 -10.99
N GLU A 115 -10.49 1.23 -10.57
CA GLU A 115 -9.74 0.22 -11.30
C GLU A 115 -10.29 0.00 -12.71
N ALA A 116 -11.62 0.09 -12.88
CA ALA A 116 -12.22 0.00 -14.20
C ALA A 116 -11.70 1.11 -15.10
N SER A 117 -11.56 2.35 -14.59
CA SER A 117 -11.01 3.48 -15.34
C SER A 117 -9.54 3.26 -15.67
N VAL A 118 -8.77 2.74 -14.75
CA VAL A 118 -7.36 2.40 -14.98
C VAL A 118 -7.26 1.33 -16.07
N ASN A 119 -8.11 0.33 -16.02
CA ASN A 119 -8.13 -0.73 -17.02
C ASN A 119 -8.56 -0.22 -18.40
N ASP A 120 -9.43 0.77 -18.44
CA ASP A 120 -9.92 1.36 -19.69
C ASP A 120 -8.86 2.20 -20.41
N LEU A 121 -7.79 2.55 -19.71
CA LEU A 121 -6.68 3.31 -20.29
C LEU A 121 -5.72 2.44 -21.13
N ARG A 122 -5.93 1.16 -21.14
CA ARG A 122 -5.09 0.23 -21.90
C ARG A 122 -5.29 0.32 -23.40
#